data_1e27ca8bb3b9519b9e592703849a9cbd
#
_entry.id   1e27ca8bb3b9519b9e592703849a9cbd
#
_cell.length_a   1.000
_cell.length_b   1.000
_cell.length_c   1.000
_cell.angle_alpha   90.00
_cell.angle_beta   90.00
_cell.angle_gamma   90.00
#
_symmetry.space_group_name_H-M   'P 1'
#
loop_
_entity.id
_entity.type
_entity.pdbx_description
1 polymer ?
#
loop_
_entity_poly.entity_id
_entity_poly.type
_entity_poly.pdbx_seq_one_letter_code
_entity_poly.pdbx_strand_id
1 'polypeptide(L)'
;QGYRVTEGGFGADGGIDLELRKVDQLTLVQCKQWKTQKIGVNVVREMFGVLTAHQANHFIIISSGTFTQQAIDFAAGKPIELIDGPKLLALVNDVQISPQVTIEKPKVCPKCSGELVERTAKRGPNAGNTFLGCSNFPKCRYTE
;
A
#
# COMPACT_ATOMS: atom_id res chain seq x y z
N GLN A 1 -8.47 6.83 3.21
CA GLN A 1 -7.95 8.14 3.66
C GLN A 1 -7.99 9.22 2.57
N GLY A 2 -8.53 8.93 1.37
CA GLY A 2 -8.82 9.93 0.35
C GLY A 2 -7.60 10.46 -0.44
N TYR A 3 -6.49 9.75 -0.45
CA TYR A 3 -5.35 10.07 -1.32
C TYR A 3 -5.49 9.39 -2.68
N ARG A 4 -5.17 10.12 -3.75
CA ARG A 4 -4.89 9.53 -5.06
C ARG A 4 -3.43 9.11 -5.05
N VAL A 5 -3.16 7.83 -5.27
CA VAL A 5 -1.82 7.25 -5.30
C VAL A 5 -1.41 7.05 -6.75
N THR A 6 -0.24 7.55 -7.13
CA THR A 6 0.40 7.30 -8.42
C THR A 6 1.77 6.68 -8.15
N GLU A 7 2.08 5.57 -8.82
CA GLU A 7 3.41 4.99 -8.76
C GLU A 7 4.39 5.90 -9.52
N GLY A 8 5.53 6.19 -8.89
CA GLY A 8 6.61 6.95 -9.52
C GLY A 8 7.23 6.14 -10.65
N GLY A 9 7.62 6.81 -11.74
CA GLY A 9 8.30 6.14 -12.85
C GLY A 9 9.66 5.59 -12.40
N PHE A 10 9.96 4.36 -12.76
CA PHE A 10 11.30 3.77 -12.63
C PHE A 10 12.27 4.53 -13.55
N GLY A 11 12.89 5.59 -13.08
CA GLY A 11 13.79 6.37 -13.92
C GLY A 11 14.49 7.52 -13.19
N ALA A 12 15.11 8.39 -13.94
CA ALA A 12 16.00 9.49 -13.54
C ALA A 12 15.43 10.54 -12.55
N ASP A 13 14.26 10.33 -11.98
CA ASP A 13 13.48 11.31 -11.21
C ASP A 13 13.78 11.30 -9.70
N GLY A 14 15.03 11.06 -9.31
CA GLY A 14 15.47 11.21 -7.92
C GLY A 14 14.99 10.10 -6.97
N GLY A 15 14.48 8.95 -7.47
CA GLY A 15 14.12 7.79 -6.66
C GLY A 15 12.78 7.91 -5.94
N ILE A 16 11.81 8.63 -6.51
CA ILE A 16 10.45 8.69 -6.00
C ILE A 16 9.72 7.40 -6.37
N ASP A 17 9.23 6.67 -5.37
CA ASP A 17 8.50 5.42 -5.58
C ASP A 17 6.99 5.65 -5.67
N LEU A 18 6.45 6.60 -4.90
CA LEU A 18 5.02 6.93 -4.89
C LEU A 18 4.79 8.44 -4.80
N GLU A 19 3.77 8.91 -5.50
CA GLU A 19 3.17 10.23 -5.32
C GLU A 19 1.79 10.11 -4.71
N LEU A 20 1.56 10.77 -3.59
CA LEU A 20 0.27 10.84 -2.92
C LEU A 20 -0.31 12.23 -3.09
N ARG A 21 -1.44 12.34 -3.77
CA ARG A 21 -2.14 13.62 -3.99
C ARG A 21 -3.47 13.64 -3.23
N LYS A 22 -3.68 14.71 -2.47
CA LYS A 22 -4.93 14.95 -1.78
C LYS A 22 -5.27 16.44 -1.86
N VAL A 23 -6.34 16.78 -2.60
CA VAL A 23 -6.68 18.17 -2.91
C VAL A 23 -5.48 18.88 -3.54
N ASP A 24 -4.93 19.91 -2.92
CA ASP A 24 -3.78 20.67 -3.39
C ASP A 24 -2.45 20.27 -2.73
N GLN A 25 -2.41 19.10 -2.07
CA GLN A 25 -1.21 18.62 -1.39
C GLN A 25 -0.56 17.47 -2.17
N LEU A 26 0.72 17.61 -2.45
CA LEU A 26 1.58 16.59 -3.02
C LEU A 26 2.53 16.06 -1.95
N THR A 27 2.44 14.78 -1.67
CA THR A 27 3.40 14.07 -0.81
C THR A 27 4.17 13.07 -1.65
N LEU A 28 5.49 13.14 -1.59
CA LEU A 28 6.39 12.19 -2.24
C LEU A 28 6.81 11.12 -1.25
N VAL A 29 6.91 9.88 -1.71
CA VAL A 29 7.33 8.74 -0.89
C VAL A 29 8.48 8.02 -1.57
N GLN A 30 9.52 7.73 -0.81
CA GLN A 30 10.61 6.85 -1.22
C GLN A 30 10.76 5.69 -0.23
N CYS A 31 10.86 4.47 -0.77
CA CYS A 31 11.08 3.25 -0.03
C CYS A 31 12.51 2.75 -0.28
N LYS A 32 13.35 2.72 0.74
CA LYS A 32 14.72 2.18 0.67
C LYS A 32 14.83 0.86 1.44
N GLN A 33 15.14 -0.21 0.73
CA GLN A 33 15.37 -1.51 1.34
C GLN A 33 16.84 -1.66 1.78
N TRP A 34 17.18 -1.15 2.95
CA TRP A 34 18.54 -1.20 3.50
C TRP A 34 18.56 -2.10 4.76
N LYS A 35 18.82 -3.39 4.54
CA LYS A 35 18.72 -4.40 5.61
C LYS A 35 19.77 -4.28 6.73
N THR A 36 20.88 -3.56 6.52
CA THR A 36 22.01 -3.58 7.45
C THR A 36 22.69 -2.22 7.70
N GLN A 37 22.28 -1.15 7.05
CA GLN A 37 22.92 0.16 7.18
C GLN A 37 21.98 1.21 7.78
N LYS A 38 22.58 2.08 8.60
CA LYS A 38 21.91 3.29 9.08
C LYS A 38 21.86 4.31 7.96
N ILE A 39 20.70 4.87 7.69
CA ILE A 39 20.52 5.94 6.72
C ILE A 39 21.08 7.24 7.29
N GLY A 40 22.11 7.75 6.62
CA GLY A 40 22.77 8.99 7.01
C GLY A 40 22.03 10.25 6.54
N VAL A 41 22.44 11.38 7.10
CA VAL A 41 21.88 12.71 6.76
C VAL A 41 21.98 13.08 5.29
N ASN A 42 22.96 12.54 4.54
CA ASN A 42 23.13 12.83 3.12
C ASN A 42 21.91 12.41 2.30
N VAL A 43 21.34 11.24 2.58
CA VAL A 43 20.12 10.76 1.91
C VAL A 43 18.95 11.69 2.20
N VAL A 44 18.80 12.12 3.46
CA VAL A 44 17.70 13.02 3.84
C VAL A 44 17.85 14.40 3.19
N ARG A 45 19.08 14.89 3.03
CA ARG A 45 19.37 16.15 2.30
C ARG A 45 19.04 16.04 0.83
N GLU A 46 19.41 14.92 0.21
CA GLU A 46 19.09 14.64 -1.20
C GLU A 46 17.57 14.66 -1.41
N MET A 47 16.80 13.96 -0.55
CA MET A 47 15.36 13.93 -0.63
C MET A 47 14.71 15.29 -0.34
N PHE A 48 15.33 16.12 0.49
CA PHE A 48 14.89 17.50 0.68
C PHE A 48 15.08 18.33 -0.59
N GLY A 49 16.16 18.11 -1.33
CA GLY A 49 16.36 18.73 -2.66
C GLY A 49 15.28 18.32 -3.65
N VAL A 50 14.93 17.02 -3.70
CA VAL A 50 13.87 16.49 -4.55
C VAL A 50 12.50 17.08 -4.17
N LEU A 51 12.17 17.15 -2.89
CA LEU A 51 10.94 17.78 -2.39
C LEU A 51 10.81 19.22 -2.91
N THR A 52 11.90 19.98 -2.82
CA THR A 52 11.93 21.39 -3.26
C THR A 52 11.81 21.50 -4.78
N ALA A 53 12.50 20.65 -5.54
CA ALA A 53 12.48 20.64 -7.00
C ALA A 53 11.08 20.30 -7.55
N HIS A 54 10.36 19.40 -6.88
CA HIS A 54 8.99 19.02 -7.26
C HIS A 54 7.91 19.92 -6.67
N GLN A 55 8.29 20.94 -5.88
CA GLN A 55 7.35 21.82 -5.15
C GLN A 55 6.34 21.01 -4.31
N ALA A 56 6.79 19.85 -3.78
CA ALA A 56 5.95 19.00 -2.96
C ALA A 56 5.77 19.58 -1.55
N ASN A 57 4.63 19.30 -0.94
CA ASN A 57 4.30 19.78 0.39
C ASN A 57 4.93 18.92 1.48
N HIS A 58 5.15 17.62 1.19
CA HIS A 58 5.67 16.67 2.16
C HIS A 58 6.48 15.57 1.49
N PHE A 59 7.46 15.01 2.20
CA PHE A 59 8.25 13.87 1.77
C PHE A 59 8.30 12.81 2.86
N ILE A 60 8.04 11.56 2.50
CA ILE A 60 8.11 10.41 3.41
C ILE A 60 9.24 9.49 2.95
N ILE A 61 10.20 9.22 3.83
CA ILE A 61 11.26 8.25 3.60
C ILE A 61 10.98 7.02 4.45
N ILE A 62 10.71 5.90 3.78
CA ILE A 62 10.44 4.60 4.42
C ILE A 62 11.67 3.72 4.27
N SER A 63 12.14 3.13 5.36
CA SER A 63 13.27 2.22 5.34
C SER A 63 13.04 1.00 6.22
N SER A 64 13.56 -0.15 5.77
CA SER A 64 13.65 -1.34 6.63
C SER A 64 14.79 -1.25 7.65
N GLY A 65 15.73 -0.31 7.47
CA GLY A 65 16.81 0.00 8.41
C GLY A 65 16.44 1.10 9.40
N THR A 66 17.46 1.68 10.06
CA THR A 66 17.32 2.79 11.00
C THR A 66 17.95 4.06 10.46
N PHE A 67 17.61 5.21 11.01
CA PHE A 67 18.21 6.49 10.68
C PHE A 67 19.30 6.87 11.69
N THR A 68 20.33 7.60 11.23
CA THR A 68 21.31 8.21 12.13
C THR A 68 20.69 9.38 12.88
N GLN A 69 21.26 9.72 14.06
CA GLN A 69 20.78 10.89 14.81
C GLN A 69 20.84 12.17 13.96
N GLN A 70 21.91 12.35 13.20
CA GLN A 70 22.07 13.51 12.31
C GLN A 70 20.97 13.58 11.22
N ALA A 71 20.50 12.42 10.73
CA ALA A 71 19.40 12.36 9.78
C ALA A 71 18.07 12.80 10.42
N ILE A 72 17.82 12.35 11.64
CA ILE A 72 16.63 12.70 12.44
C ILE A 72 16.64 14.20 12.76
N ASP A 73 17.77 14.72 13.23
CA ASP A 73 17.93 16.13 13.57
C ASP A 73 17.74 17.03 12.35
N PHE A 74 18.23 16.60 11.19
CA PHE A 74 18.05 17.36 9.96
C PHE A 74 16.60 17.38 9.47
N ALA A 75 15.86 16.27 9.61
CA ALA A 75 14.45 16.17 9.25
C ALA A 75 13.56 17.00 10.19
N ALA A 76 14.00 17.19 11.45
CA ALA A 76 13.25 17.97 12.43
C ALA A 76 12.97 19.39 11.95
N GLY A 77 11.72 19.82 12.02
CA GLY A 77 11.26 21.14 11.57
C GLY A 77 11.15 21.31 10.05
N LYS A 78 11.33 20.24 9.27
CA LYS A 78 11.11 20.20 7.82
C LYS A 78 9.92 19.29 7.46
N PRO A 79 9.31 19.49 6.29
CA PRO A 79 8.20 18.66 5.84
C PRO A 79 8.71 17.28 5.34
N ILE A 80 9.52 16.62 6.17
CA ILE A 80 10.09 15.29 5.91
C ILE A 80 9.74 14.38 7.06
N GLU A 81 9.10 13.26 6.76
CA GLU A 81 8.82 12.19 7.71
C GLU A 81 9.76 11.01 7.48
N LEU A 82 10.37 10.52 8.57
CA LEU A 82 11.23 9.35 8.57
C LEU A 82 10.47 8.19 9.21
N ILE A 83 10.32 7.09 8.45
CA ILE A 83 9.67 5.86 8.91
C ILE A 83 10.68 4.72 8.82
N ASP A 84 11.16 4.28 9.98
CA ASP A 84 12.04 3.12 10.11
C ASP A 84 11.25 1.80 10.18
N GLY A 85 11.97 0.68 10.20
CA GLY A 85 11.35 -0.65 10.26
C GLY A 85 10.37 -0.83 11.42
N PRO A 86 10.74 -0.52 12.68
CA PRO A 86 9.83 -0.58 13.83
C PRO A 86 8.57 0.29 13.68
N LYS A 87 8.73 1.54 13.22
CA LYS A 87 7.61 2.46 12.99
C LYS A 87 6.70 1.97 11.87
N LEU A 88 7.28 1.45 10.78
CA LEU A 88 6.52 0.86 9.68
C LEU A 88 5.69 -0.34 10.15
N LEU A 89 6.29 -1.22 10.96
CA LEU A 89 5.60 -2.39 11.50
C LEU A 89 4.43 -1.97 12.40
N ALA A 90 4.61 -0.94 13.24
CA ALA A 90 3.54 -0.40 14.06
C ALA A 90 2.39 0.15 13.21
N LEU A 91 2.69 0.93 12.16
CA LEU A 91 1.68 1.47 11.24
C LEU A 91 0.90 0.36 10.50
N VAL A 92 1.58 -0.71 10.08
CA VAL A 92 0.94 -1.86 9.42
C VAL A 92 0.02 -2.58 10.40
N ASN A 93 0.45 -2.79 11.65
CA ASN A 93 -0.37 -3.43 12.68
C ASN A 93 -1.61 -2.59 13.03
N ASP A 94 -1.49 -1.28 13.14
CA ASP A 94 -2.61 -0.37 13.39
C ASP A 94 -3.66 -0.43 12.27
N VAL A 95 -3.22 -0.55 11.01
CA VAL A 95 -4.14 -0.70 9.87
C VAL A 95 -4.81 -2.08 9.86
N GLN A 96 -4.11 -3.14 10.29
CA GLN A 96 -4.67 -4.49 10.37
C GLN A 96 -5.66 -4.65 11.54
N ILE A 97 -5.53 -3.86 12.59
CA ILE A 97 -6.45 -3.86 13.74
C ILE A 97 -7.71 -3.03 13.47
N SER A 98 -7.68 -2.11 12.52
CA SER A 98 -8.90 -1.41 12.08
C SER A 98 -9.77 -2.34 11.26
N PRO A 99 -10.95 -2.78 11.78
CA PRO A 99 -11.79 -3.74 11.06
C PRO A 99 -12.57 -3.03 9.95
N GLN A 100 -11.95 -2.73 8.84
CA GLN A 100 -12.63 -2.44 7.58
C GLN A 100 -11.67 -2.23 6.40
N VAL A 101 -10.96 -3.27 6.02
CA VAL A 101 -10.86 -3.75 4.64
C VAL A 101 -10.83 -5.26 4.73
N THR A 102 -11.97 -5.89 4.71
CA THR A 102 -12.07 -7.27 4.26
C THR A 102 -11.64 -7.25 2.80
N ILE A 103 -10.35 -7.48 2.56
CA ILE A 103 -9.95 -8.15 1.33
C ILE A 103 -10.53 -9.55 1.52
N GLU A 104 -11.78 -9.75 1.13
CA GLU A 104 -12.30 -11.09 0.92
C GLU A 104 -11.35 -11.71 -0.09
N LYS A 105 -10.50 -12.63 0.38
CA LYS A 105 -9.75 -13.50 -0.52
C LYS A 105 -10.79 -14.05 -1.48
N PRO A 106 -10.62 -13.91 -2.80
CA PRO A 106 -11.58 -14.44 -3.74
C PRO A 106 -11.79 -15.91 -3.34
N LYS A 107 -13.02 -16.26 -2.98
CA LYS A 107 -13.34 -17.64 -2.61
C LYS A 107 -13.07 -18.50 -3.82
N VAL A 108 -12.06 -19.32 -3.73
CA VAL A 108 -11.57 -20.15 -4.84
C VAL A 108 -12.27 -21.50 -4.78
N CYS A 109 -12.80 -21.95 -5.90
CA CYS A 109 -13.44 -23.25 -6.02
C CYS A 109 -12.45 -24.40 -5.71
N PRO A 110 -12.73 -25.28 -4.74
CA PRO A 110 -11.81 -26.36 -4.37
C PRO A 110 -11.68 -27.45 -5.45
N LYS A 111 -12.58 -27.48 -6.46
CA LYS A 111 -12.54 -28.48 -7.52
C LYS A 111 -11.74 -28.05 -8.77
N CYS A 112 -11.70 -26.77 -9.09
CA CYS A 112 -11.06 -26.31 -10.32
C CYS A 112 -10.25 -25.01 -10.16
N SER A 113 -10.08 -24.53 -8.93
CA SER A 113 -9.39 -23.26 -8.61
C SER A 113 -9.95 -22.02 -9.34
N GLY A 114 -11.15 -22.11 -9.91
CA GLY A 114 -11.87 -20.96 -10.47
C GLY A 114 -12.47 -20.10 -9.37
N GLU A 115 -12.81 -18.87 -9.69
CA GLU A 115 -13.46 -17.95 -8.76
C GLU A 115 -14.87 -18.40 -8.40
N LEU A 116 -15.28 -18.24 -7.13
CA LEU A 116 -16.66 -18.44 -6.70
C LEU A 116 -17.42 -17.11 -6.81
N VAL A 117 -18.52 -17.12 -7.55
CA VAL A 117 -19.37 -15.96 -7.77
C VAL A 117 -20.75 -16.17 -7.14
N GLU A 118 -21.32 -15.10 -6.61
CA GLU A 118 -22.65 -15.14 -6.02
C GLU A 118 -23.71 -15.31 -7.13
N ARG A 119 -24.61 -16.24 -6.94
CA ARG A 119 -25.72 -16.56 -7.86
C ARG A 119 -27.02 -16.72 -7.10
N THR A 120 -28.12 -16.34 -7.71
CA THR A 120 -29.45 -16.52 -7.15
C THR A 120 -30.14 -17.73 -7.79
N ALA A 121 -30.69 -18.61 -6.96
CA ALA A 121 -31.43 -19.77 -7.44
C ALA A 121 -32.75 -19.30 -8.10
N LYS A 122 -32.93 -19.62 -9.38
CA LYS A 122 -34.14 -19.22 -10.16
C LYS A 122 -35.26 -20.27 -10.13
N ARG A 123 -34.98 -21.49 -9.73
CA ARG A 123 -35.97 -22.62 -9.72
C ARG A 123 -35.69 -23.57 -8.55
N GLY A 124 -36.70 -24.28 -8.12
CA GLY A 124 -36.64 -25.30 -7.05
C GLY A 124 -37.00 -24.76 -5.68
N PRO A 125 -36.92 -25.59 -4.64
CA PRO A 125 -37.35 -25.25 -3.28
C PRO A 125 -36.55 -24.10 -2.66
N ASN A 126 -35.39 -23.77 -3.20
CA ASN A 126 -34.50 -22.67 -2.75
C ASN A 126 -34.54 -21.45 -3.69
N ALA A 127 -35.56 -21.33 -4.55
CA ALA A 127 -35.70 -20.17 -5.44
C ALA A 127 -35.76 -18.87 -4.64
N GLY A 128 -34.90 -17.90 -5.04
CA GLY A 128 -34.73 -16.63 -4.34
C GLY A 128 -33.54 -16.56 -3.38
N ASN A 129 -32.96 -17.70 -2.99
CA ASN A 129 -31.77 -17.71 -2.14
C ASN A 129 -30.50 -17.52 -2.96
N THR A 130 -29.54 -16.82 -2.38
CA THR A 130 -28.20 -16.64 -2.95
C THR A 130 -27.27 -17.76 -2.51
N PHE A 131 -26.41 -18.19 -3.39
CA PHE A 131 -25.38 -19.20 -3.15
C PHE A 131 -24.11 -18.87 -3.93
N LEU A 132 -22.97 -19.39 -3.50
CA LEU A 132 -21.73 -19.24 -4.23
C LEU A 132 -21.57 -20.39 -5.24
N GLY A 133 -21.46 -20.04 -6.52
CA GLY A 133 -21.27 -21.01 -7.60
C GLY A 133 -19.96 -20.76 -8.34
N CYS A 134 -19.33 -21.83 -8.82
CA CYS A 134 -18.11 -21.71 -9.60
C CYS A 134 -18.33 -20.91 -10.90
N SER A 135 -17.42 -19.97 -11.21
CA SER A 135 -17.45 -19.18 -12.46
C SER A 135 -17.29 -20.03 -13.71
N ASN A 136 -16.64 -21.20 -13.59
CA ASN A 136 -16.43 -22.14 -14.68
C ASN A 136 -17.65 -23.05 -14.99
N PHE A 137 -18.84 -22.72 -14.47
CA PHE A 137 -20.05 -23.42 -14.85
C PHE A 137 -20.33 -23.25 -16.37
N PRO A 138 -20.73 -24.29 -17.11
CA PRO A 138 -21.17 -25.63 -16.69
C PRO A 138 -20.05 -26.69 -16.54
N LYS A 139 -18.81 -26.36 -16.85
CA LYS A 139 -17.68 -27.30 -16.75
C LYS A 139 -17.39 -27.73 -15.29
N CYS A 140 -17.54 -26.83 -14.35
CA CYS A 140 -17.46 -27.10 -12.91
C CYS A 140 -18.79 -26.73 -12.24
N ARG A 141 -19.43 -27.70 -11.57
CA ARG A 141 -20.73 -27.54 -10.91
C ARG A 141 -20.62 -27.43 -9.39
N TYR A 142 -19.49 -26.91 -8.89
CA TYR A 142 -19.33 -26.70 -7.45
C TYR A 142 -20.19 -25.52 -6.98
N THR A 143 -20.88 -25.73 -5.86
CA THR A 143 -21.70 -24.73 -5.15
C THR A 143 -21.46 -24.85 -3.64
N GLU A 144 -21.47 -23.74 -2.93
CA GLU A 144 -21.36 -23.61 -1.47
C GLU A 144 -22.54 -22.81 -0.92
#